data_37eb23334ac9fed2e74da75c728e1656
#
_entry.id   37eb23334ac9fed2e74da75c728e1656
#
_cell.length_a   1.000
_cell.length_b   1.000
_cell.length_c   1.000
_cell.angle_alpha   90.00
_cell.angle_beta   90.00
_cell.angle_gamma   90.00
#
_symmetry.space_group_name_H-M   'P 1'
#
loop_
_entity.id
_entity.type
_entity.pdbx_description
1 polymer ?
#
loop_
_entity_poly.entity_id
_entity_poly.type
_entity_poly.pdbx_seq_one_letter_code
_entity_poly.pdbx_strand_id
1 'polypeptide(L)'
;IDNANVVCRDRVSVVLGANRERIEPLISGARIIHNNDWQQGLSSSIVVGVENIDPCCDGVLILLADQTVLTIDDFKLLLNAFDGDNTVAAYYAGRRGVPAIFPQSLLPDLAALSGDSGAKTVLQRPDINIIEIELDRAAMDIDTPEDWAQFLESLH
;
A
#
# COMPACT_ATOMS: atom_id res chain seq x y z
N ILE A 1 -5.11 5.18 7.89
CA ILE A 1 -5.37 6.44 7.16
C ILE A 1 -4.60 7.57 7.86
N ASP A 2 -4.77 7.78 9.16
CA ASP A 2 -4.19 8.93 9.88
C ASP A 2 -2.67 8.99 9.75
N ASN A 3 -1.97 7.87 9.98
CA ASN A 3 -0.52 7.79 9.81
C ASN A 3 -0.08 8.13 8.37
N ALA A 4 -0.84 7.69 7.36
CA ALA A 4 -0.56 7.99 5.97
C ALA A 4 -0.78 9.48 5.66
N ASN A 5 -1.84 10.10 6.19
CA ASN A 5 -2.10 11.53 6.01
C ASN A 5 -1.00 12.42 6.57
N VAL A 6 -0.40 12.04 7.71
CA VAL A 6 0.73 12.81 8.28
C VAL A 6 1.90 12.91 7.30
N VAL A 7 2.16 11.84 6.52
CA VAL A 7 3.31 11.80 5.61
C VAL A 7 2.95 12.21 4.19
N CYS A 8 1.74 11.89 3.72
CA CYS A 8 1.27 12.18 2.35
C CYS A 8 0.46 13.48 2.24
N ARG A 9 0.31 14.26 3.30
CA ARG A 9 -0.33 15.59 3.29
C ARG A 9 -1.71 15.59 2.61
N ASP A 10 -2.63 14.77 3.12
CA ASP A 10 -4.01 14.63 2.62
C ASP A 10 -4.14 14.10 1.18
N ARG A 11 -3.10 13.49 0.63
CA ARG A 11 -3.12 12.80 -0.67
C ARG A 11 -3.34 11.31 -0.53
N VAL A 12 -4.16 10.92 0.43
CA VAL A 12 -4.49 9.51 0.68
C VAL A 12 -5.77 9.16 -0.06
N SER A 13 -5.73 8.04 -0.78
CA SER A 13 -6.90 7.43 -1.40
C SER A 13 -7.12 6.03 -0.85
N VAL A 14 -8.36 5.66 -0.61
CA VAL A 14 -8.75 4.32 -0.18
C VAL A 14 -9.58 3.68 -1.29
N VAL A 15 -9.12 2.54 -1.77
CA VAL A 15 -9.85 1.76 -2.77
C VAL A 15 -10.74 0.76 -2.06
N LEU A 16 -12.05 0.84 -2.31
CA LEU A 16 -13.05 -0.03 -1.71
C LEU A 16 -13.66 -0.98 -2.74
N GLY A 17 -13.68 -2.26 -2.41
CA GLY A 17 -14.32 -3.33 -3.17
C GLY A 17 -15.50 -3.95 -2.42
N ALA A 18 -15.29 -5.14 -1.87
CA ALA A 18 -16.29 -5.85 -1.07
C ALA A 18 -16.70 -5.04 0.17
N ASN A 19 -17.95 -5.18 0.57
CA ASN A 19 -18.53 -4.55 1.77
C ASN A 19 -18.39 -3.01 1.84
N ARG A 20 -18.18 -2.34 0.69
CA ARG A 20 -17.96 -0.88 0.64
C ARG A 20 -19.04 -0.08 1.39
N GLU A 21 -20.30 -0.47 1.27
CA GLU A 21 -21.43 0.21 1.92
C GLU A 21 -21.33 0.25 3.46
N ARG A 22 -20.62 -0.73 4.04
CA ARG A 22 -20.37 -0.82 5.48
C ARG A 22 -19.11 -0.11 5.90
N ILE A 23 -18.09 -0.06 5.02
CA ILE A 23 -16.75 0.46 5.31
C ILE A 23 -16.69 1.96 5.03
N GLU A 24 -17.28 2.41 3.92
CA GLU A 24 -17.22 3.81 3.47
C GLU A 24 -17.65 4.83 4.54
N PRO A 25 -18.75 4.62 5.30
CA PRO A 25 -19.15 5.55 6.35
C PRO A 25 -18.15 5.67 7.52
N LEU A 26 -17.20 4.74 7.64
CA LEU A 26 -16.15 4.73 8.67
C LEU A 26 -14.89 5.45 8.24
N ILE A 27 -14.77 5.80 6.94
CA ILE A 27 -13.57 6.43 6.38
C ILE A 27 -13.71 7.95 6.51
N SER A 28 -12.68 8.56 7.08
CA SER A 28 -12.49 10.00 7.11
C SER A 28 -11.07 10.36 6.70
N GLY A 29 -10.87 11.56 6.14
CA GLY A 29 -9.54 12.05 5.78
C GLY A 29 -8.89 11.38 4.58
N ALA A 30 -9.65 10.70 3.73
CA ALA A 30 -9.15 10.09 2.52
C ALA A 30 -10.14 10.19 1.37
N ARG A 31 -9.65 10.26 0.14
CA ARG A 31 -10.47 10.15 -1.06
C ARG A 31 -10.90 8.70 -1.22
N ILE A 32 -12.19 8.46 -1.45
CA ILE A 32 -12.71 7.11 -1.70
C ILE A 32 -12.75 6.84 -3.19
N ILE A 33 -12.27 5.67 -3.58
CA ILE A 33 -12.31 5.14 -4.95
C ILE A 33 -13.03 3.80 -4.91
N HIS A 34 -14.05 3.62 -5.75
CA HIS A 34 -14.80 2.37 -5.81
C HIS A 34 -14.22 1.44 -6.87
N ASN A 35 -13.84 0.23 -6.46
CA ASN A 35 -13.50 -0.85 -7.37
C ASN A 35 -14.74 -1.75 -7.55
N ASN A 36 -15.41 -1.67 -8.70
CA ASN A 36 -16.56 -2.52 -9.00
C ASN A 36 -16.14 -3.93 -9.43
N ASP A 37 -14.90 -4.09 -9.86
CA ASP A 37 -14.33 -5.33 -10.37
C ASP A 37 -13.46 -6.06 -9.33
N TRP A 38 -13.64 -5.78 -8.04
CA TRP A 38 -12.84 -6.32 -6.94
C TRP A 38 -12.75 -7.85 -6.94
N GLN A 39 -13.74 -8.55 -7.50
CA GLN A 39 -13.75 -10.01 -7.63
C GLN A 39 -12.67 -10.54 -8.60
N GLN A 40 -12.06 -9.68 -9.42
CA GLN A 40 -10.95 -10.02 -10.30
C GLN A 40 -9.59 -10.11 -9.57
N GLY A 41 -9.60 -9.94 -8.24
CA GLY A 41 -8.41 -10.06 -7.40
C GLY A 41 -7.76 -8.73 -7.01
N LEU A 42 -6.72 -8.81 -6.19
CA LEU A 42 -6.04 -7.65 -5.60
C LEU A 42 -5.51 -6.66 -6.66
N SER A 43 -5.02 -7.18 -7.78
CA SER A 43 -4.50 -6.35 -8.88
C SER A 43 -5.54 -5.34 -9.39
N SER A 44 -6.82 -5.71 -9.44
CA SER A 44 -7.88 -4.79 -9.89
C SER A 44 -8.00 -3.55 -9.00
N SER A 45 -7.77 -3.69 -7.70
CA SER A 45 -7.79 -2.55 -6.77
C SER A 45 -6.58 -1.63 -6.97
N ILE A 46 -5.41 -2.19 -7.27
CA ILE A 46 -4.21 -1.40 -7.59
C ILE A 46 -4.43 -0.63 -8.90
N VAL A 47 -4.92 -1.30 -9.94
CA VAL A 47 -5.22 -0.68 -11.24
C VAL A 47 -6.14 0.52 -11.08
N VAL A 48 -7.31 0.33 -10.45
CA VAL A 48 -8.28 1.41 -10.22
C VAL A 48 -7.67 2.52 -9.37
N GLY A 49 -6.86 2.19 -8.37
CA GLY A 49 -6.14 3.17 -7.55
C GLY A 49 -5.20 4.02 -8.40
N VAL A 50 -4.35 3.38 -9.20
CA VAL A 50 -3.35 4.03 -10.05
C VAL A 50 -3.99 4.90 -11.14
N GLU A 51 -5.06 4.45 -11.77
CA GLU A 51 -5.81 5.23 -12.78
C GLU A 51 -6.43 6.52 -12.23
N ASN A 52 -6.58 6.61 -10.91
CA ASN A 52 -7.15 7.76 -10.22
C ASN A 52 -6.11 8.66 -9.52
N ILE A 53 -4.82 8.41 -9.69
CA ILE A 53 -3.75 9.23 -9.14
C ILE A 53 -3.60 10.53 -9.95
N ASP A 54 -3.17 11.60 -9.24
CA ASP A 54 -2.75 12.84 -9.89
C ASP A 54 -1.55 12.56 -10.83
N PRO A 55 -1.66 12.84 -12.12
CA PRO A 55 -0.58 12.60 -13.08
C PRO A 55 0.70 13.42 -12.78
N CYS A 56 0.63 14.41 -11.91
CA CYS A 56 1.77 15.22 -11.50
C CYS A 56 2.48 14.67 -10.24
N CYS A 57 2.13 13.48 -9.76
CA CYS A 57 2.84 12.88 -8.62
C CYS A 57 4.17 12.27 -9.05
N ASP A 58 5.18 12.35 -8.18
CA ASP A 58 6.49 11.73 -8.42
C ASP A 58 6.44 10.20 -8.26
N GLY A 59 5.48 9.70 -7.51
CA GLY A 59 5.28 8.26 -7.26
C GLY A 59 4.07 7.96 -6.40
N VAL A 60 3.81 6.68 -6.18
CA VAL A 60 2.70 6.18 -5.36
C VAL A 60 3.20 5.28 -4.24
N LEU A 61 2.77 5.53 -3.03
CA LEU A 61 2.95 4.63 -1.89
C LEU A 61 1.74 3.70 -1.81
N ILE A 62 1.96 2.40 -2.01
CA ILE A 62 0.94 1.36 -1.86
C ILE A 62 1.03 0.74 -0.47
N LEU A 63 -0.09 0.74 0.24
CA LEU A 63 -0.28 0.18 1.58
C LEU A 63 -1.43 -0.82 1.57
N LEU A 64 -1.37 -1.82 2.45
CA LEU A 64 -2.51 -2.69 2.74
C LEU A 64 -3.20 -2.25 4.04
N ALA A 65 -4.50 -2.42 4.10
CA ALA A 65 -5.30 -1.97 5.24
C ALA A 65 -5.12 -2.84 6.50
N ASP A 66 -4.65 -4.07 6.34
CA ASP A 66 -4.37 -5.06 7.39
C ASP A 66 -3.01 -4.86 8.07
N GLN A 67 -2.10 -4.09 7.48
CA GLN A 67 -0.80 -3.73 8.06
C GLN A 67 -0.95 -2.60 9.09
N THR A 68 -1.76 -2.81 10.12
CA THR A 68 -2.15 -1.77 11.10
C THR A 68 -1.05 -1.42 12.11
N VAL A 69 -0.01 -2.23 12.20
CA VAL A 69 1.13 -2.04 13.12
C VAL A 69 2.17 -1.03 12.59
N LEU A 70 2.06 -0.63 11.34
CA LEU A 70 2.97 0.34 10.72
C LEU A 70 2.79 1.73 11.32
N THR A 71 3.90 2.36 11.65
CA THR A 71 3.96 3.67 12.27
C THR A 71 4.27 4.78 11.26
N ILE A 72 4.11 6.02 11.70
CA ILE A 72 4.52 7.22 10.92
C ILE A 72 6.01 7.17 10.59
N ASP A 73 6.84 6.66 11.50
CA ASP A 73 8.29 6.62 11.29
C ASP A 73 8.68 5.56 10.27
N ASP A 74 7.97 4.43 10.19
CA ASP A 74 8.14 3.44 9.12
C ASP A 74 7.84 4.06 7.74
N PHE A 75 6.77 4.85 7.63
CA PHE A 75 6.46 5.56 6.38
C PHE A 75 7.49 6.64 6.03
N LYS A 76 8.02 7.37 7.03
CA LYS A 76 9.08 8.34 6.80
C LYS A 76 10.38 7.67 6.32
N LEU A 77 10.72 6.48 6.81
CA LEU A 77 11.89 5.73 6.33
C LEU A 77 11.77 5.46 4.82
N LEU A 78 10.61 4.96 4.37
CA LEU A 78 10.36 4.72 2.95
C LEU A 78 10.43 6.03 2.13
N LEU A 79 9.74 7.08 2.58
CA LEU A 79 9.70 8.37 1.87
C LEU A 79 11.07 9.04 1.80
N ASN A 80 11.89 8.96 2.85
CA ASN A 80 13.23 9.54 2.86
C ASN A 80 14.20 8.78 1.92
N ALA A 81 13.95 7.50 1.67
CA ALA A 81 14.72 6.71 0.74
C ALA A 81 14.28 6.88 -0.72
N PHE A 82 13.10 7.44 -0.95
CA PHE A 82 12.56 7.65 -2.30
C PHE A 82 13.22 8.87 -2.97
N ASP A 83 13.82 8.64 -4.11
CA ASP A 83 14.55 9.64 -4.91
C ASP A 83 13.80 10.11 -6.18
N GLY A 84 12.60 9.56 -6.42
CA GLY A 84 11.78 9.83 -7.62
C GLY A 84 11.98 8.85 -8.76
N ASP A 85 13.08 8.09 -8.78
CA ASP A 85 13.46 7.20 -9.88
C ASP A 85 13.42 5.72 -9.49
N ASN A 86 13.89 5.40 -8.28
CA ASN A 86 13.97 4.03 -7.79
C ASN A 86 12.73 3.63 -7.00
N THR A 87 12.34 2.36 -7.13
CA THR A 87 11.30 1.79 -6.26
C THR A 87 11.86 1.62 -4.85
N VAL A 88 11.08 1.97 -3.83
CA VAL A 88 11.42 1.69 -2.42
C VAL A 88 10.42 0.67 -1.90
N ALA A 89 10.89 -0.43 -1.31
CA ALA A 89 10.01 -1.48 -0.83
C ALA A 89 10.39 -1.95 0.58
N ALA A 90 9.41 -2.28 1.37
CA ALA A 90 9.63 -2.98 2.63
C ALA A 90 10.24 -4.37 2.35
N TYR A 91 11.23 -4.73 3.17
CA TYR A 91 11.83 -6.06 3.19
C TYR A 91 11.56 -6.71 4.54
N TYR A 92 10.88 -7.84 4.54
CA TYR A 92 10.51 -8.59 5.73
C TYR A 92 10.29 -10.06 5.38
N ALA A 93 10.50 -10.94 6.35
CA ALA A 93 10.36 -12.39 6.16
C ALA A 93 11.11 -12.92 4.92
N GLY A 94 12.30 -12.33 4.61
CA GLY A 94 13.14 -12.76 3.50
C GLY A 94 12.64 -12.36 2.11
N ARG A 95 11.71 -11.42 1.99
CA ARG A 95 11.11 -11.00 0.71
C ARG A 95 10.75 -9.51 0.68
N ARG A 96 10.67 -8.97 -0.54
CA ARG A 96 10.11 -7.64 -0.81
C ARG A 96 8.59 -7.68 -0.75
N GLY A 97 7.99 -6.62 -0.21
CA GLY A 97 6.55 -6.48 -0.13
C GLY A 97 6.12 -5.03 0.03
N VAL A 98 4.83 -4.84 0.20
CA VAL A 98 4.27 -3.55 0.59
C VAL A 98 4.38 -3.40 2.13
N PRO A 99 4.52 -2.17 2.65
CA PRO A 99 4.44 -0.89 1.94
C PRO A 99 5.56 -0.70 0.92
N ALA A 100 5.23 -0.14 -0.24
CA ALA A 100 6.22 0.15 -1.27
C ALA A 100 5.87 1.44 -2.03
N ILE A 101 6.90 2.20 -2.42
CA ILE A 101 6.77 3.39 -3.25
C ILE A 101 7.24 3.05 -4.65
N PHE A 102 6.37 3.27 -5.61
CA PHE A 102 6.66 3.09 -7.03
C PHE A 102 6.80 4.47 -7.68
N PRO A 103 7.88 4.75 -8.43
CA PRO A 103 8.04 6.00 -9.15
C PRO A 103 6.99 6.13 -10.28
N GLN A 104 6.76 7.35 -10.73
CA GLN A 104 5.81 7.65 -11.80
C GLN A 104 6.03 6.80 -13.06
N SER A 105 7.29 6.49 -13.38
CA SER A 105 7.66 5.66 -14.53
C SER A 105 7.09 4.24 -14.50
N LEU A 106 6.75 3.71 -13.32
CA LEU A 106 6.16 2.37 -13.14
C LEU A 106 4.63 2.37 -13.00
N LEU A 107 3.97 3.52 -13.04
CA LEU A 107 2.49 3.57 -13.00
C LEU A 107 1.84 2.79 -14.16
N PRO A 108 2.36 2.82 -15.41
CA PRO A 108 1.82 2.00 -16.49
C PRO A 108 1.93 0.48 -16.21
N ASP A 109 3.00 0.04 -15.57
CA ASP A 109 3.19 -1.38 -15.20
C ASP A 109 2.17 -1.79 -14.11
N LEU A 110 1.93 -0.92 -13.12
CA LEU A 110 0.91 -1.14 -12.10
C LEU A 110 -0.51 -1.15 -12.70
N ALA A 111 -0.79 -0.28 -13.68
CA ALA A 111 -2.07 -0.23 -14.38
C ALA A 111 -2.31 -1.45 -15.29
N ALA A 112 -1.26 -2.17 -15.67
CA ALA A 112 -1.33 -3.40 -16.47
C ALA A 112 -1.44 -4.69 -15.63
N LEU A 113 -1.49 -4.58 -14.30
CA LEU A 113 -1.60 -5.75 -13.41
C LEU A 113 -2.93 -6.49 -13.61
N SER A 114 -2.90 -7.81 -13.38
CA SER A 114 -4.08 -8.67 -13.44
C SER A 114 -3.98 -9.82 -12.43
N GLY A 115 -5.13 -10.34 -12.00
CA GLY A 115 -5.22 -11.46 -11.05
C GLY A 115 -4.90 -11.09 -9.60
N ASP A 116 -4.46 -12.06 -8.80
CA ASP A 116 -4.32 -11.92 -7.34
C ASP A 116 -2.92 -11.53 -6.87
N SER A 117 -1.94 -11.43 -7.75
CA SER A 117 -0.53 -11.25 -7.36
C SER A 117 -0.22 -9.84 -6.83
N GLY A 118 -1.06 -8.87 -7.13
CA GLY A 118 -0.88 -7.49 -6.68
C GLY A 118 0.45 -6.87 -7.10
N ALA A 119 0.92 -5.89 -6.33
CA ALA A 119 2.17 -5.17 -6.58
C ALA A 119 3.42 -6.06 -6.50
N LYS A 120 3.32 -7.25 -5.88
CA LYS A 120 4.43 -8.21 -5.77
C LYS A 120 5.02 -8.58 -7.13
N THR A 121 4.19 -8.70 -8.16
CA THR A 121 4.64 -9.01 -9.52
C THR A 121 5.65 -7.98 -10.02
N VAL A 122 5.41 -6.69 -9.77
CA VAL A 122 6.35 -5.61 -10.14
C VAL A 122 7.61 -5.68 -9.28
N LEU A 123 7.48 -5.90 -7.96
CA LEU A 123 8.60 -5.98 -7.03
C LEU A 123 9.54 -7.19 -7.29
N GLN A 124 9.10 -8.18 -8.04
CA GLN A 124 9.91 -9.36 -8.41
C GLN A 124 10.65 -9.21 -9.74
N ARG A 125 10.43 -8.11 -10.46
CA ARG A 125 11.09 -7.87 -11.76
C ARG A 125 12.59 -7.64 -11.57
N PRO A 126 13.45 -8.27 -12.40
CA PRO A 126 14.89 -8.10 -12.33
C PRO A 126 15.40 -6.81 -12.98
N ASP A 127 14.57 -6.14 -13.77
CA ASP A 127 14.91 -4.94 -14.57
C ASP A 127 14.64 -3.62 -13.85
N ILE A 128 14.08 -3.66 -12.63
CA ILE A 128 13.84 -2.46 -11.82
C ILE A 128 14.82 -2.38 -10.64
N ASN A 129 15.26 -1.16 -10.36
CA ASN A 129 16.06 -0.89 -9.17
C ASN A 129 15.15 -0.75 -7.95
N ILE A 130 15.47 -1.48 -6.89
CA ILE A 130 14.67 -1.45 -5.65
C ILE A 130 15.59 -1.17 -4.47
N ILE A 131 15.27 -0.12 -3.72
CA ILE A 131 15.84 0.18 -2.42
C ILE A 131 15.02 -0.57 -1.38
N GLU A 132 15.66 -1.49 -0.67
CA GLU A 132 15.02 -2.30 0.36
C GLU A 132 15.14 -1.62 1.72
N ILE A 133 14.02 -1.51 2.44
CA ILE A 133 13.96 -0.99 3.81
C ILE A 133 13.51 -2.13 4.72
N GLU A 134 14.36 -2.52 5.65
CA GLU A 134 13.99 -3.54 6.64
C GLU A 134 12.86 -3.04 7.53
N LEU A 135 11.70 -3.68 7.43
CA LEU A 135 10.47 -3.36 8.16
C LEU A 135 9.80 -4.65 8.64
N ASP A 136 10.35 -5.29 9.65
CA ASP A 136 9.81 -6.55 10.20
C ASP A 136 8.32 -6.45 10.60
N ARG A 137 7.88 -5.26 11.04
CA ARG A 137 6.47 -5.00 11.36
C ARG A 137 5.54 -5.17 10.17
N ALA A 138 6.02 -5.01 8.94
CA ALA A 138 5.21 -5.20 7.73
C ALA A 138 4.84 -6.67 7.48
N ALA A 139 5.43 -7.61 8.24
CA ALA A 139 5.06 -9.01 8.22
C ALA A 139 3.83 -9.34 9.07
N MET A 140 3.36 -8.39 9.88
CA MET A 140 2.24 -8.59 10.81
C MET A 140 0.94 -8.12 10.16
N ASP A 141 0.26 -9.04 9.50
CA ASP A 141 -1.09 -8.82 8.98
C ASP A 141 -2.12 -9.16 10.07
N ILE A 142 -3.16 -8.36 10.23
CA ILE A 142 -4.26 -8.62 11.15
C ILE A 142 -5.46 -9.13 10.35
N ASP A 143 -5.53 -10.45 10.20
CA ASP A 143 -6.56 -11.12 9.40
C ASP A 143 -7.71 -11.66 10.24
N THR A 144 -7.47 -11.90 11.54
CA THR A 144 -8.44 -12.54 12.43
C THR A 144 -8.71 -11.70 13.69
N PRO A 145 -9.88 -11.90 14.36
CA PRO A 145 -10.12 -11.28 15.66
C PRO A 145 -9.07 -11.67 16.72
N GLU A 146 -8.48 -12.85 16.60
CA GLU A 146 -7.43 -13.36 17.47
C GLU A 146 -6.13 -12.57 17.26
N ASP A 147 -5.74 -12.27 16.03
CA ASP A 147 -4.58 -11.43 15.70
C ASP A 147 -4.77 -10.02 16.29
N TRP A 148 -5.98 -9.48 16.18
CA TRP A 148 -6.34 -8.20 16.76
C TRP A 148 -6.20 -8.20 18.29
N ALA A 149 -6.66 -9.24 18.95
CA ALA A 149 -6.53 -9.37 20.42
C ALA A 149 -5.06 -9.42 20.85
N GLN A 150 -4.22 -10.22 20.15
CA GLN A 150 -2.78 -10.29 20.41
C GLN A 150 -2.08 -8.94 20.16
N PHE A 151 -2.46 -8.24 19.11
CA PHE A 151 -1.95 -6.89 18.85
C PHE A 151 -2.27 -5.93 20.02
N LEU A 152 -3.49 -5.90 20.49
CA LEU A 152 -3.88 -5.04 21.63
C LEU A 152 -3.11 -5.38 22.89
N GLU A 153 -2.83 -6.65 23.16
CA GLU A 153 -2.01 -7.08 24.32
C GLU A 153 -0.55 -6.61 24.19
N SER A 154 -0.02 -6.53 22.96
CA SER A 154 1.36 -6.07 22.70
C SER A 154 1.58 -4.57 22.92
N LEU A 155 0.50 -3.78 23.03
CA LEU A 155 0.54 -2.33 23.25
C LEU A 155 0.66 -1.95 24.74
N HIS A 156 0.58 -2.93 25.64
CA HIS A 156 0.67 -2.73 27.10
C HIS A 156 1.97 -3.28 27.67
#